data_712bdf1a58109e9fff20717764722ff4
#
_entry.id   712bdf1a58109e9fff20717764722ff4
#
_cell.length_a   1.000
_cell.length_b   1.000
_cell.length_c   1.000
_cell.angle_alpha   90.00
_cell.angle_beta   90.00
_cell.angle_gamma   90.00
#
_symmetry.space_group_name_H-M   'P 1'
#
loop_
_entity.id
_entity.type
_entity.pdbx_description
1 polymer ?
#
loop_
_entity_poly.entity_id
_entity_poly.type
_entity_poly.pdbx_seq_one_letter_code
_entity_poly.pdbx_strand_id
1 'polypeptide(L)'
;VVFFNVPAHGHINPTLPVVAALVERGAQVEYHATPPFRPAIEGAGAQFTDLSPWLPADASPPDPNHIRLADMLLRATETILEALLPRLLAAPPDVIVHDSLCPWGAALARLSGVRAVGSVTTFVLSAGLVLGTPALAGEAWRTLAGSGPARRAFRSVAGRLRQRYGLHIRSPLQVLSVHAPVNVVYTSRTLQPAGHRVPPTFHFVGPSLPPQRPARAASAGPPLIYVSLGTLLNAAPDFYRACVGAFRDEPVEVIMSVGQTVDPSSLGPLPGHISVRPSVPQLEVLSRAGVFVTHGGMNSVHEALAYGVPMLLVPQGSDQHLVAARVRDRGAGRVLQRRAATAEDVRAHVRALWSDPRYAAASAAAGQEALHLGGAVRAAEVILARSLGALAAP
;
A
#
# COMPACT_ATOMS: atom_id res chain seq x y z
N VAL A 1 -0.88 -22.54 4.45
CA VAL A 1 -1.15 -21.28 3.70
C VAL A 1 0.16 -20.75 3.14
N VAL A 2 0.20 -20.36 1.86
CA VAL A 2 1.41 -19.78 1.25
C VAL A 2 1.10 -18.35 0.79
N PHE A 3 1.96 -17.40 1.18
CA PHE A 3 1.86 -15.98 0.78
C PHE A 3 2.88 -15.61 -0.27
N PHE A 4 2.44 -14.90 -1.30
CA PHE A 4 3.28 -14.25 -2.31
C PHE A 4 2.97 -12.76 -2.36
N ASN A 5 3.95 -11.92 -1.99
CA ASN A 5 3.83 -10.47 -2.08
C ASN A 5 4.99 -9.85 -2.87
N VAL A 6 4.75 -8.67 -3.44
CA VAL A 6 5.85 -7.83 -3.91
C VAL A 6 6.65 -7.33 -2.70
N PRO A 7 8.01 -7.26 -2.79
CA PRO A 7 8.87 -6.87 -1.68
C PRO A 7 8.85 -5.35 -1.45
N ALA A 8 7.70 -4.84 -1.02
CA ALA A 8 7.50 -3.43 -0.70
C ALA A 8 6.70 -3.29 0.60
N HIS A 9 7.08 -2.34 1.46
CA HIS A 9 6.43 -2.08 2.75
C HIS A 9 4.92 -1.87 2.62
N GLY A 10 4.47 -1.17 1.57
CA GLY A 10 3.04 -0.94 1.30
C GLY A 10 2.22 -2.19 1.10
N HIS A 11 2.86 -3.28 0.65
CA HIS A 11 2.24 -4.57 0.34
C HIS A 11 2.41 -5.60 1.45
N ILE A 12 3.59 -5.64 2.08
CA ILE A 12 3.90 -6.61 3.14
C ILE A 12 3.27 -6.20 4.48
N ASN A 13 3.41 -4.94 4.90
CA ASN A 13 2.95 -4.50 6.21
C ASN A 13 1.47 -4.82 6.51
N PRO A 14 0.51 -4.62 5.57
CA PRO A 14 -0.89 -4.97 5.83
C PRO A 14 -1.14 -6.46 6.02
N THR A 15 -0.25 -7.32 5.50
CA THR A 15 -0.43 -8.77 5.60
C THR A 15 0.17 -9.37 6.87
N LEU A 16 1.11 -8.69 7.54
CA LEU A 16 1.75 -9.20 8.76
C LEU A 16 0.76 -9.45 9.91
N PRO A 17 -0.17 -8.54 10.25
CA PRO A 17 -1.20 -8.82 11.25
C PRO A 17 -2.15 -9.96 10.83
N VAL A 18 -2.39 -10.13 9.52
CA VAL A 18 -3.20 -11.24 8.99
C VAL A 18 -2.47 -12.57 9.19
N VAL A 19 -1.17 -12.61 8.92
CA VAL A 19 -0.31 -13.76 9.18
C VAL A 19 -0.34 -14.13 10.65
N ALA A 20 -0.15 -13.18 11.56
CA ALA A 20 -0.24 -13.41 13.00
C ALA A 20 -1.62 -14.01 13.39
N ALA A 21 -2.70 -13.43 12.87
CA ALA A 21 -4.05 -13.92 13.14
C ALA A 21 -4.33 -15.33 12.56
N LEU A 22 -3.68 -15.73 11.46
CA LEU A 22 -3.72 -17.08 10.90
C LEU A 22 -2.94 -18.07 11.78
N VAL A 23 -1.73 -17.69 12.20
CA VAL A 23 -0.87 -18.52 13.06
C VAL A 23 -1.52 -18.75 14.43
N GLU A 24 -2.12 -17.72 15.04
CA GLU A 24 -2.90 -17.84 16.29
C GLU A 24 -4.07 -18.83 16.17
N ARG A 25 -4.59 -19.03 14.95
CA ARG A 25 -5.66 -20.01 14.65
C ARG A 25 -5.12 -21.40 14.24
N GLY A 26 -3.82 -21.64 14.40
CA GLY A 26 -3.16 -22.92 14.13
C GLY A 26 -2.77 -23.13 12.66
N ALA A 27 -2.86 -22.14 11.79
CA ALA A 27 -2.41 -22.26 10.41
C ALA A 27 -0.88 -22.23 10.32
N GLN A 28 -0.30 -23.13 9.54
CA GLN A 28 1.09 -23.04 9.12
C GLN A 28 1.18 -22.07 7.94
N VAL A 29 2.01 -21.04 8.06
CA VAL A 29 2.16 -20.01 7.04
C VAL A 29 3.59 -19.99 6.52
N GLU A 30 3.76 -20.19 5.21
CA GLU A 30 4.99 -19.94 4.48
C GLU A 30 4.86 -18.61 3.72
N TYR A 31 5.85 -17.74 3.85
CA TYR A 31 5.78 -16.39 3.29
C TYR A 31 7.00 -16.11 2.41
N HIS A 32 6.73 -15.87 1.12
CA HIS A 32 7.74 -15.58 0.11
C HIS A 32 7.96 -14.07 -0.02
N ALA A 33 9.17 -13.60 0.31
CA ALA A 33 9.58 -12.20 0.21
C ALA A 33 11.12 -12.09 0.06
N THR A 34 11.66 -10.88 0.12
CA THR A 34 13.12 -10.65 0.11
C THR A 34 13.68 -10.50 1.53
N PRO A 35 15.00 -10.74 1.74
CA PRO A 35 15.63 -10.79 3.07
C PRO A 35 15.37 -9.60 4.01
N PRO A 36 15.27 -8.34 3.54
CA PRO A 36 14.96 -7.22 4.44
C PRO A 36 13.66 -7.36 5.24
N PHE A 37 12.70 -8.15 4.76
CA PHE A 37 11.41 -8.37 5.42
C PHE A 37 11.38 -9.60 6.34
N ARG A 38 12.45 -10.43 6.32
CA ARG A 38 12.52 -11.65 7.13
C ARG A 38 12.19 -11.43 8.61
N PRO A 39 12.80 -10.44 9.32
CA PRO A 39 12.52 -10.27 10.76
C PRO A 39 11.05 -9.99 11.06
N ALA A 40 10.38 -9.19 10.21
CA ALA A 40 8.97 -8.85 10.40
C ALA A 40 8.04 -10.05 10.10
N ILE A 41 8.38 -10.85 9.09
CA ILE A 41 7.63 -12.04 8.67
C ILE A 41 7.74 -13.13 9.74
N GLU A 42 8.96 -13.42 10.20
CA GLU A 42 9.19 -14.41 11.26
C GLU A 42 8.61 -13.94 12.60
N GLY A 43 8.68 -12.64 12.88
CA GLY A 43 8.02 -12.02 14.04
C GLY A 43 6.50 -12.15 14.04
N ALA A 44 5.87 -12.27 12.87
CA ALA A 44 4.45 -12.57 12.71
C ALA A 44 4.14 -14.09 12.81
N GLY A 45 5.15 -14.95 12.98
CA GLY A 45 5.02 -16.40 13.15
C GLY A 45 5.02 -17.21 11.84
N ALA A 46 5.32 -16.61 10.70
CA ALA A 46 5.43 -17.33 9.42
C ALA A 46 6.86 -17.85 9.18
N GLN A 47 6.96 -18.93 8.42
CA GLN A 47 8.22 -19.38 7.84
C GLN A 47 8.59 -18.48 6.65
N PHE A 48 9.75 -17.83 6.73
CA PHE A 48 10.26 -17.02 5.63
C PHE A 48 10.90 -17.89 4.53
N THR A 49 10.58 -17.59 3.26
CA THR A 49 11.23 -18.15 2.08
C THR A 49 11.76 -17.02 1.20
N ASP A 50 13.06 -17.05 0.87
CA ASP A 50 13.71 -16.03 0.07
C ASP A 50 13.27 -16.12 -1.40
N LEU A 51 12.72 -15.02 -1.93
CA LEU A 51 12.29 -14.87 -3.31
C LEU A 51 13.36 -14.21 -4.20
N SER A 52 14.39 -13.62 -3.60
CA SER A 52 15.42 -12.84 -4.32
C SER A 52 16.10 -13.57 -5.48
N PRO A 53 16.40 -14.89 -5.39
CA PRO A 53 17.07 -15.60 -6.48
C PRO A 53 16.27 -15.63 -7.80
N TRP A 54 14.97 -15.42 -7.72
CA TRP A 54 14.07 -15.51 -8.87
C TRP A 54 13.51 -14.16 -9.32
N LEU A 55 13.86 -13.08 -8.62
CA LEU A 55 13.51 -11.73 -9.05
C LEU A 55 14.52 -11.22 -10.08
N PRO A 56 14.09 -10.43 -11.09
CA PRO A 56 15.01 -9.80 -12.02
C PRO A 56 16.03 -8.91 -11.31
N ALA A 57 17.30 -8.96 -11.74
CA ALA A 57 18.37 -8.15 -11.15
C ALA A 57 18.13 -6.63 -11.27
N ASP A 58 17.33 -6.22 -12.25
CA ASP A 58 16.90 -4.83 -12.48
C ASP A 58 15.57 -4.49 -11.76
N ALA A 59 15.12 -5.34 -10.85
CA ALA A 59 13.97 -5.09 -9.97
C ALA A 59 14.31 -3.97 -8.95
N SER A 60 14.64 -2.79 -9.45
CA SER A 60 14.84 -1.55 -8.71
C SER A 60 13.51 -0.86 -8.41
N PRO A 61 13.49 0.19 -7.55
CA PRO A 61 12.28 0.83 -7.07
C PRO A 61 11.30 1.16 -8.21
N PRO A 62 10.00 1.25 -7.92
CA PRO A 62 8.94 1.23 -8.93
C PRO A 62 9.20 2.23 -10.05
N ASP A 63 9.44 1.71 -11.25
CA ASP A 63 9.51 2.53 -12.47
C ASP A 63 8.13 3.21 -12.64
N PRO A 64 8.07 4.54 -12.76
CA PRO A 64 6.81 5.24 -13.02
C PRO A 64 6.14 4.81 -14.33
N ASN A 65 6.85 4.08 -15.19
CA ASN A 65 6.29 3.50 -16.41
C ASN A 65 5.60 2.16 -16.12
N HIS A 66 4.29 2.16 -16.06
CA HIS A 66 3.47 0.99 -15.75
C HIS A 66 3.68 -0.20 -16.71
N ILE A 67 4.10 0.02 -17.97
CA ILE A 67 4.39 -1.07 -18.90
C ILE A 67 5.71 -1.74 -18.58
N ARG A 68 6.74 -0.97 -18.19
CA ARG A 68 8.02 -1.53 -17.72
C ARG A 68 7.83 -2.30 -16.41
N LEU A 69 7.04 -1.76 -15.49
CA LEU A 69 6.68 -2.47 -14.27
C LEU A 69 5.97 -3.80 -14.60
N ALA A 70 4.99 -3.78 -15.48
CA ALA A 70 4.29 -5.00 -15.90
C ALA A 70 5.23 -6.01 -16.61
N ASP A 71 6.18 -5.55 -17.44
CA ASP A 71 7.20 -6.40 -18.05
C ASP A 71 8.11 -7.05 -17.01
N MET A 72 8.59 -6.27 -16.05
CA MET A 72 9.41 -6.75 -14.92
C MET A 72 8.67 -7.83 -14.11
N LEU A 73 7.39 -7.58 -13.77
CA LEU A 73 6.58 -8.55 -13.03
C LEU A 73 6.33 -9.84 -13.83
N LEU A 74 6.20 -9.76 -15.16
CA LEU A 74 6.07 -10.95 -16.01
C LEU A 74 7.38 -11.74 -16.10
N ARG A 75 8.53 -11.07 -16.18
CA ARG A 75 9.85 -11.75 -16.14
C ARG A 75 10.03 -12.48 -14.80
N ALA A 76 9.68 -11.83 -13.69
CA ALA A 76 9.65 -12.49 -12.38
C ALA A 76 8.70 -13.69 -12.37
N THR A 77 7.54 -13.58 -13.02
CA THR A 77 6.59 -14.69 -13.12
C THR A 77 7.20 -15.89 -13.84
N GLU A 78 7.91 -15.67 -14.95
CA GLU A 78 8.54 -16.74 -15.72
C GLU A 78 9.55 -17.52 -14.87
N THR A 79 10.48 -16.83 -14.19
CA THR A 79 11.50 -17.46 -13.35
C THR A 79 10.93 -18.12 -12.09
N ILE A 80 9.95 -17.50 -11.45
CA ILE A 80 9.30 -18.05 -10.23
C ILE A 80 8.47 -19.30 -10.58
N LEU A 81 7.78 -19.31 -11.72
CA LEU A 81 7.05 -20.52 -12.17
C LEU A 81 7.99 -21.69 -12.41
N GLU A 82 9.14 -21.45 -13.07
CA GLU A 82 10.15 -22.50 -13.28
C GLU A 82 10.64 -23.11 -11.98
N ALA A 83 10.87 -22.28 -10.96
CA ALA A 83 11.42 -22.71 -9.68
C ALA A 83 10.39 -23.36 -8.76
N LEU A 84 9.21 -22.78 -8.63
CA LEU A 84 8.25 -23.13 -7.57
C LEU A 84 7.08 -24.02 -8.02
N LEU A 85 6.71 -24.02 -9.30
CA LEU A 85 5.58 -24.85 -9.77
C LEU A 85 5.79 -26.35 -9.53
N PRO A 86 6.98 -26.94 -9.79
CA PRO A 86 7.21 -28.38 -9.50
C PRO A 86 7.04 -28.69 -8.01
N ARG A 87 7.51 -27.80 -7.11
CA ARG A 87 7.36 -27.97 -5.67
C ARG A 87 5.89 -27.94 -5.23
N LEU A 88 5.12 -26.98 -5.75
CA LEU A 88 3.70 -26.83 -5.41
C LEU A 88 2.85 -27.96 -5.97
N LEU A 89 3.25 -28.56 -7.09
CA LEU A 89 2.58 -29.74 -7.64
C LEU A 89 2.86 -31.01 -6.80
N ALA A 90 4.07 -31.14 -6.26
CA ALA A 90 4.46 -32.25 -5.40
C ALA A 90 3.88 -32.16 -3.99
N ALA A 91 3.76 -30.97 -3.44
CA ALA A 91 3.24 -30.71 -2.09
C ALA A 91 2.35 -29.44 -2.10
N PRO A 92 1.09 -29.56 -2.57
CA PRO A 92 0.19 -28.42 -2.69
C PRO A 92 -0.25 -27.90 -1.31
N PRO A 93 -0.20 -26.56 -1.08
CA PRO A 93 -0.80 -25.97 0.12
C PRO A 93 -2.33 -25.91 -0.01
N ASP A 94 -3.04 -25.74 1.11
CA ASP A 94 -4.51 -25.61 1.09
C ASP A 94 -4.99 -24.36 0.37
N VAL A 95 -4.21 -23.27 0.47
CA VAL A 95 -4.53 -21.97 -0.16
C VAL A 95 -3.26 -21.17 -0.43
N ILE A 96 -3.27 -20.47 -1.57
CA ILE A 96 -2.28 -19.45 -1.93
C ILE A 96 -2.92 -18.07 -1.76
N VAL A 97 -2.29 -17.20 -0.97
CA VAL A 97 -2.62 -15.77 -0.88
C VAL A 97 -1.61 -14.99 -1.71
N HIS A 98 -2.08 -14.26 -2.69
CA HIS A 98 -1.19 -13.47 -3.55
C HIS A 98 -1.60 -12.00 -3.59
N ASP A 99 -0.62 -11.11 -3.54
CA ASP A 99 -0.84 -9.69 -3.75
C ASP A 99 -1.37 -9.38 -5.16
N SER A 100 -2.09 -8.30 -5.29
CA SER A 100 -2.64 -7.80 -6.55
C SER A 100 -1.57 -7.42 -7.60
N LEU A 101 -0.32 -7.24 -7.19
CA LEU A 101 0.85 -7.05 -8.06
C LEU A 101 1.71 -8.32 -8.20
N CYS A 102 1.23 -9.49 -7.76
CA CYS A 102 1.95 -10.76 -7.85
C CYS A 102 1.34 -11.71 -8.89
N PRO A 103 1.56 -11.48 -10.20
CA PRO A 103 1.05 -12.37 -11.25
C PRO A 103 1.58 -13.81 -11.14
N TRP A 104 2.78 -14.01 -10.56
CA TRP A 104 3.32 -15.34 -10.26
C TRP A 104 2.47 -16.12 -9.27
N GLY A 105 1.98 -15.48 -8.19
CA GLY A 105 1.15 -16.15 -7.19
C GLY A 105 -0.18 -16.64 -7.78
N ALA A 106 -0.84 -15.80 -8.59
CA ALA A 106 -2.05 -16.19 -9.31
C ALA A 106 -1.79 -17.29 -10.34
N ALA A 107 -0.67 -17.22 -11.06
CA ALA A 107 -0.28 -18.24 -12.04
C ALA A 107 0.04 -19.57 -11.36
N LEU A 108 0.79 -19.57 -10.27
CA LEU A 108 1.08 -20.75 -9.45
C LEU A 108 -0.21 -21.41 -8.97
N ALA A 109 -1.14 -20.64 -8.40
CA ALA A 109 -2.42 -21.15 -7.92
C ALA A 109 -3.23 -21.78 -9.06
N ARG A 110 -3.31 -21.11 -10.20
CA ARG A 110 -4.03 -21.62 -11.38
C ARG A 110 -3.42 -22.93 -11.93
N LEU A 111 -2.10 -22.98 -12.05
CA LEU A 111 -1.40 -24.12 -12.66
C LEU A 111 -1.32 -25.33 -11.74
N SER A 112 -1.26 -25.11 -10.42
CA SER A 112 -1.28 -26.18 -9.42
C SER A 112 -2.69 -26.65 -9.03
N GLY A 113 -3.74 -25.92 -9.42
CA GLY A 113 -5.12 -26.19 -9.01
C GLY A 113 -5.40 -25.81 -7.55
N VAL A 114 -4.47 -25.15 -6.86
CA VAL A 114 -4.62 -24.70 -5.48
C VAL A 114 -5.60 -23.52 -5.40
N ARG A 115 -6.43 -23.49 -4.36
CA ARG A 115 -7.34 -22.38 -4.08
C ARG A 115 -6.55 -21.09 -3.88
N ALA A 116 -7.07 -19.97 -4.41
CA ALA A 116 -6.42 -18.67 -4.28
C ALA A 116 -7.29 -17.66 -3.53
N VAL A 117 -6.61 -16.75 -2.82
CA VAL A 117 -7.16 -15.50 -2.27
C VAL A 117 -6.28 -14.34 -2.74
N GLY A 118 -6.91 -13.34 -3.34
CA GLY A 118 -6.24 -12.09 -3.71
C GLY A 118 -6.09 -11.17 -2.50
N SER A 119 -4.93 -10.57 -2.34
CA SER A 119 -4.62 -9.57 -1.31
C SER A 119 -4.51 -8.20 -1.97
N VAL A 120 -5.47 -7.31 -1.70
CA VAL A 120 -5.56 -5.98 -2.33
C VAL A 120 -5.22 -4.93 -1.30
N THR A 121 -4.02 -4.39 -1.37
CA THR A 121 -3.45 -3.47 -0.37
C THR A 121 -3.73 -2.00 -0.67
N THR A 122 -4.27 -1.70 -1.85
CA THR A 122 -4.70 -0.37 -2.26
C THR A 122 -6.19 -0.40 -2.67
N PHE A 123 -6.57 0.28 -3.75
CA PHE A 123 -7.91 0.18 -4.31
C PHE A 123 -8.05 -0.97 -5.32
N VAL A 124 -9.26 -1.49 -5.41
CA VAL A 124 -9.62 -2.40 -6.50
C VAL A 124 -9.64 -1.61 -7.80
N LEU A 125 -8.64 -1.86 -8.65
CA LEU A 125 -8.54 -1.20 -9.96
C LEU A 125 -9.33 -2.00 -11.00
N SER A 126 -10.19 -1.31 -11.73
CA SER A 126 -10.89 -1.84 -12.89
C SER A 126 -10.69 -0.91 -14.09
N ALA A 127 -10.85 -1.43 -15.31
CA ALA A 127 -10.78 -0.61 -16.51
C ALA A 127 -11.79 0.56 -16.46
N GLY A 128 -12.99 0.33 -15.93
CA GLY A 128 -14.00 1.37 -15.76
C GLY A 128 -13.57 2.47 -14.78
N LEU A 129 -12.89 2.12 -13.69
CA LEU A 129 -12.34 3.11 -12.75
C LEU A 129 -11.21 3.91 -13.38
N VAL A 130 -10.28 3.23 -14.07
CA VAL A 130 -9.15 3.89 -14.75
C VAL A 130 -9.64 4.87 -15.83
N LEU A 131 -10.56 4.45 -16.69
CA LEU A 131 -11.12 5.30 -17.75
C LEU A 131 -12.03 6.40 -17.22
N GLY A 132 -12.78 6.14 -16.14
CA GLY A 132 -13.67 7.10 -15.50
C GLY A 132 -12.97 8.14 -14.60
N THR A 133 -11.66 8.01 -14.38
CA THR A 133 -10.86 8.93 -13.56
C THR A 133 -9.87 9.68 -14.46
N PRO A 134 -10.10 10.98 -14.78
CA PRO A 134 -9.27 11.73 -15.76
C PRO A 134 -7.76 11.67 -15.47
N ALA A 135 -7.36 11.73 -14.19
CA ALA A 135 -5.95 11.65 -13.80
C ALA A 135 -5.34 10.28 -14.16
N LEU A 136 -6.03 9.17 -13.83
CA LEU A 136 -5.58 7.81 -14.16
C LEU A 136 -5.62 7.55 -15.67
N ALA A 137 -6.65 8.02 -16.35
CA ALA A 137 -6.76 7.91 -17.81
C ALA A 137 -5.63 8.68 -18.51
N GLY A 138 -5.32 9.90 -18.06
CA GLY A 138 -4.22 10.69 -18.58
C GLY A 138 -2.84 10.06 -18.32
N GLU A 139 -2.65 9.44 -17.17
CA GLU A 139 -1.42 8.71 -16.83
C GLU A 139 -1.28 7.45 -17.70
N ALA A 140 -2.35 6.67 -17.84
CA ALA A 140 -2.40 5.50 -18.72
C ALA A 140 -2.09 5.88 -20.19
N TRP A 141 -2.66 6.97 -20.68
CA TRP A 141 -2.39 7.48 -22.03
C TRP A 141 -0.93 7.89 -22.23
N ARG A 142 -0.35 8.68 -21.32
CA ARG A 142 1.06 9.08 -21.36
C ARG A 142 2.00 7.87 -21.35
N THR A 143 1.71 6.89 -20.51
CA THR A 143 2.45 5.63 -20.45
C THR A 143 2.36 4.88 -21.77
N LEU A 144 1.19 4.83 -22.40
CA LEU A 144 0.98 4.17 -23.67
C LEU A 144 1.71 4.88 -24.84
N ALA A 145 1.71 6.20 -24.89
CA ALA A 145 2.25 6.98 -26.01
C ALA A 145 3.78 6.83 -26.16
N GLY A 146 4.54 6.73 -25.04
CA GLY A 146 6.02 6.71 -25.03
C GLY A 146 6.68 5.33 -24.97
N SER A 147 5.96 4.20 -25.06
CA SER A 147 6.44 2.89 -24.59
C SER A 147 6.65 1.81 -25.67
N GLY A 148 7.01 2.18 -26.91
CA GLY A 148 7.20 1.21 -27.99
C GLY A 148 8.11 0.02 -27.65
N PRO A 149 9.35 0.23 -27.16
CA PRO A 149 10.25 -0.85 -26.73
C PRO A 149 9.69 -1.68 -25.58
N ALA A 150 9.15 -1.04 -24.53
CA ALA A 150 8.58 -1.73 -23.38
C ALA A 150 7.37 -2.60 -23.75
N ARG A 151 6.54 -2.14 -24.70
CA ARG A 151 5.43 -2.96 -25.24
C ARG A 151 5.90 -4.20 -25.98
N ARG A 152 7.00 -4.10 -26.74
CA ARG A 152 7.58 -5.26 -27.42
C ARG A 152 8.13 -6.26 -26.41
N ALA A 153 8.86 -5.80 -25.40
CA ALA A 153 9.37 -6.64 -24.30
C ALA A 153 8.22 -7.35 -23.58
N PHE A 154 7.21 -6.62 -23.13
CA PHE A 154 6.02 -7.17 -22.49
C PHE A 154 5.32 -8.25 -23.35
N ARG A 155 5.10 -7.98 -24.63
CA ARG A 155 4.48 -8.96 -25.55
C ARG A 155 5.33 -10.21 -25.73
N SER A 156 6.64 -10.08 -25.76
CA SER A 156 7.57 -11.20 -25.88
C SER A 156 7.45 -12.14 -24.70
N VAL A 157 7.51 -11.60 -23.47
CA VAL A 157 7.37 -12.41 -22.24
C VAL A 157 5.96 -13.01 -22.13
N ALA A 158 4.92 -12.25 -22.40
CA ALA A 158 3.55 -12.76 -22.41
C ALA A 158 3.36 -13.89 -23.43
N GLY A 159 4.04 -13.80 -24.58
CA GLY A 159 4.06 -14.87 -25.60
C GLY A 159 4.71 -16.16 -25.10
N ARG A 160 5.87 -16.09 -24.44
CA ARG A 160 6.53 -17.26 -23.82
C ARG A 160 5.69 -17.91 -22.73
N LEU A 161 5.11 -17.10 -21.82
CA LEU A 161 4.22 -17.59 -20.77
C LEU A 161 2.97 -18.26 -21.34
N ARG A 162 2.43 -17.74 -22.42
CA ARG A 162 1.33 -18.39 -23.16
C ARG A 162 1.74 -19.73 -23.76
N GLN A 163 2.88 -19.78 -24.44
CA GLN A 163 3.37 -20.99 -25.12
C GLN A 163 3.71 -22.09 -24.11
N ARG A 164 4.36 -21.73 -22.99
CA ARG A 164 4.87 -22.72 -22.02
C ARG A 164 3.82 -23.17 -21.00
N TYR A 165 2.97 -22.24 -20.56
CA TYR A 165 2.04 -22.45 -19.44
C TYR A 165 0.57 -22.21 -19.79
N GLY A 166 0.23 -21.86 -21.00
CA GLY A 166 -1.15 -21.54 -21.38
C GLY A 166 -1.72 -20.28 -20.72
N LEU A 167 -0.84 -19.35 -20.27
CA LEU A 167 -1.24 -18.12 -19.61
C LEU A 167 -1.55 -17.02 -20.64
N HIS A 168 -2.80 -16.59 -20.73
CA HIS A 168 -3.25 -15.58 -21.69
C HIS A 168 -3.25 -14.19 -21.05
N ILE A 169 -2.16 -13.43 -21.22
CA ILE A 169 -1.99 -12.07 -20.68
C ILE A 169 -2.09 -11.08 -21.85
N ARG A 170 -3.15 -10.25 -21.85
CA ARG A 170 -3.50 -9.38 -22.99
C ARG A 170 -3.12 -7.91 -22.75
N SER A 171 -3.00 -7.48 -21.50
CA SER A 171 -2.73 -6.07 -21.18
C SER A 171 -1.90 -5.93 -19.90
N PRO A 172 -1.12 -4.83 -19.76
CA PRO A 172 -0.43 -4.51 -18.53
C PRO A 172 -1.36 -4.41 -17.32
N LEU A 173 -2.59 -3.94 -17.47
CA LEU A 173 -3.56 -3.85 -16.38
C LEU A 173 -3.87 -5.22 -15.75
N GLN A 174 -3.90 -6.28 -16.55
CA GLN A 174 -4.08 -7.65 -16.03
C GLN A 174 -2.92 -8.12 -15.13
N VAL A 175 -1.74 -7.51 -15.28
CA VAL A 175 -0.55 -7.81 -14.48
C VAL A 175 -0.50 -6.92 -13.23
N LEU A 176 -0.94 -5.67 -13.35
CA LEU A 176 -0.92 -4.66 -12.29
C LEU A 176 -2.16 -4.69 -11.39
N SER A 177 -3.12 -5.55 -11.68
CA SER A 177 -4.36 -5.72 -10.91
C SER A 177 -4.83 -7.16 -11.03
N VAL A 178 -4.06 -8.07 -10.43
CA VAL A 178 -4.35 -9.51 -10.45
C VAL A 178 -5.35 -9.83 -9.34
N HIS A 179 -6.42 -10.52 -9.69
CA HIS A 179 -7.47 -10.91 -8.76
C HIS A 179 -7.63 -12.43 -8.70
N ALA A 180 -8.10 -12.91 -7.56
CA ALA A 180 -8.52 -14.29 -7.33
C ALA A 180 -10.05 -14.39 -7.35
N PRO A 181 -10.61 -15.62 -7.35
CA PRO A 181 -12.06 -15.81 -7.14
C PRO A 181 -12.59 -15.26 -5.82
N VAL A 182 -11.73 -15.17 -4.78
CA VAL A 182 -12.01 -14.52 -3.50
C VAL A 182 -10.90 -13.51 -3.25
N ASN A 183 -11.25 -12.28 -2.84
CA ASN A 183 -10.26 -11.23 -2.63
C ASN A 183 -10.50 -10.53 -1.29
N VAL A 184 -9.44 -10.24 -0.55
CA VAL A 184 -9.42 -9.44 0.67
C VAL A 184 -8.93 -8.04 0.32
N VAL A 185 -9.68 -7.01 0.73
CA VAL A 185 -9.37 -5.60 0.44
C VAL A 185 -9.21 -4.86 1.76
N TYR A 186 -8.01 -4.33 2.03
CA TYR A 186 -7.67 -3.71 3.31
C TYR A 186 -8.15 -2.26 3.43
N THR A 187 -9.33 -1.97 2.95
CA THR A 187 -10.00 -0.67 3.08
C THR A 187 -11.50 -0.84 3.27
N SER A 188 -12.25 0.25 3.44
CA SER A 188 -13.70 0.22 3.46
C SER A 188 -14.29 0.38 2.04
N ARG A 189 -15.48 -0.19 1.83
CA ARG A 189 -16.22 -0.03 0.58
C ARG A 189 -16.59 1.44 0.30
N THR A 190 -16.74 2.23 1.32
CA THR A 190 -17.06 3.65 1.23
C THR A 190 -15.86 4.52 0.86
N LEU A 191 -14.63 4.12 1.27
CA LEU A 191 -13.40 4.79 0.83
C LEU A 191 -13.04 4.39 -0.61
N GLN A 192 -13.35 3.16 -1.03
CA GLN A 192 -13.12 2.67 -2.39
C GLN A 192 -13.88 3.52 -3.41
N PRO A 193 -13.23 4.09 -4.45
CA PRO A 193 -13.92 4.75 -5.55
C PRO A 193 -14.91 3.81 -6.24
N ALA A 194 -16.13 4.27 -6.46
CA ALA A 194 -17.22 3.46 -7.00
C ALA A 194 -17.41 2.10 -6.28
N GLY A 195 -17.19 2.06 -4.97
CA GLY A 195 -17.21 0.83 -4.18
C GLY A 195 -18.50 0.00 -4.30
N HIS A 196 -19.65 0.65 -4.56
CA HIS A 196 -20.92 -0.02 -4.83
C HIS A 196 -20.91 -0.89 -6.11
N ARG A 197 -19.98 -0.64 -7.04
CA ARG A 197 -19.80 -1.41 -8.29
C ARG A 197 -18.79 -2.55 -8.15
N VAL A 198 -18.05 -2.63 -7.04
CA VAL A 198 -17.09 -3.70 -6.83
C VAL A 198 -17.85 -4.99 -6.51
N PRO A 199 -17.52 -6.11 -7.21
CA PRO A 199 -18.20 -7.39 -7.03
C PRO A 199 -18.18 -7.91 -5.58
N PRO A 200 -19.13 -8.78 -5.18
CA PRO A 200 -19.18 -9.36 -3.83
C PRO A 200 -18.01 -10.31 -3.52
N THR A 201 -17.27 -10.76 -4.54
CA THR A 201 -16.02 -11.53 -4.40
C THR A 201 -14.87 -10.77 -3.76
N PHE A 202 -15.03 -9.45 -3.58
CA PHE A 202 -14.11 -8.58 -2.88
C PHE A 202 -14.63 -8.29 -1.48
N HIS A 203 -13.99 -8.88 -0.48
CA HIS A 203 -14.29 -8.73 0.93
C HIS A 203 -13.54 -7.52 1.49
N PHE A 204 -14.25 -6.42 1.70
CA PHE A 204 -13.70 -5.22 2.33
C PHE A 204 -13.61 -5.46 3.83
N VAL A 205 -12.40 -5.65 4.32
CA VAL A 205 -12.14 -6.00 5.73
C VAL A 205 -11.69 -4.82 6.59
N GLY A 206 -11.49 -3.65 5.97
CA GLY A 206 -10.90 -2.50 6.67
C GLY A 206 -9.39 -2.61 6.82
N PRO A 207 -8.77 -1.64 7.51
CA PRO A 207 -7.32 -1.60 7.66
C PRO A 207 -6.80 -2.76 8.50
N SER A 208 -5.73 -3.38 8.04
CA SER A 208 -4.99 -4.38 8.80
C SER A 208 -3.91 -3.68 9.63
N LEU A 209 -4.24 -3.37 10.87
CA LEU A 209 -3.34 -2.71 11.81
C LEU A 209 -2.89 -3.70 12.89
N PRO A 210 -1.69 -3.50 13.49
CA PRO A 210 -1.26 -4.28 14.62
C PRO A 210 -2.29 -4.21 15.77
N PRO A 211 -2.63 -5.34 16.42
CA PRO A 211 -3.58 -5.33 17.52
C PRO A 211 -3.07 -4.53 18.72
N GLN A 212 -1.76 -4.58 18.95
CA GLN A 212 -1.07 -3.84 20.01
C GLN A 212 -0.57 -2.50 19.45
N ARG A 213 -1.45 -1.53 19.31
CA ARG A 213 -1.08 -0.17 18.92
C ARG A 213 -1.28 0.80 20.09
N PRO A 214 -0.48 1.88 20.18
CA PRO A 214 -0.66 2.91 21.21
C PRO A 214 -2.09 3.44 21.22
N ALA A 215 -2.65 3.70 22.38
CA ALA A 215 -3.91 4.41 22.48
C ALA A 215 -3.74 5.87 22.04
N ARG A 216 -4.82 6.52 21.59
CA ARG A 216 -4.83 7.94 21.29
C ARG A 216 -4.50 8.72 22.57
N ALA A 217 -3.40 9.48 22.55
CA ALA A 217 -3.01 10.32 23.67
C ALA A 217 -3.86 11.60 23.71
N ALA A 218 -4.22 12.04 24.91
CA ALA A 218 -4.77 13.38 25.11
C ALA A 218 -3.66 14.41 24.86
N SER A 219 -3.93 15.43 24.05
CA SER A 219 -2.99 16.53 23.82
C SER A 219 -3.13 17.56 24.95
N ALA A 220 -2.11 17.68 25.78
CA ALA A 220 -2.04 18.67 26.84
C ALA A 220 -1.08 19.85 26.54
N GLY A 221 -0.52 19.88 25.32
CA GLY A 221 0.48 20.85 24.88
C GLY A 221 0.23 21.39 23.48
N PRO A 222 1.25 22.03 22.86
CA PRO A 222 1.16 22.46 21.47
C PRO A 222 0.88 21.27 20.56
N PRO A 223 0.15 21.49 19.44
CA PRO A 223 -0.18 20.39 18.54
C PRO A 223 1.08 19.82 17.90
N LEU A 224 1.12 18.50 17.81
CA LEU A 224 2.16 17.79 17.09
C LEU A 224 1.80 17.71 15.62
N ILE A 225 2.66 18.26 14.76
CA ILE A 225 2.59 18.09 13.30
C ILE A 225 3.55 16.97 12.91
N TYR A 226 3.02 15.90 12.35
CA TYR A 226 3.82 14.81 11.80
C TYR A 226 3.99 14.99 10.29
N VAL A 227 5.22 14.84 9.76
CA VAL A 227 5.53 14.95 8.33
C VAL A 227 6.23 13.69 7.86
N SER A 228 5.65 13.00 6.86
CA SER A 228 6.28 11.84 6.23
C SER A 228 5.77 11.64 4.80
N LEU A 229 6.68 11.59 3.84
CA LEU A 229 6.36 11.28 2.45
C LEU A 229 6.53 9.78 2.11
N GLY A 230 6.57 8.92 3.12
CA GLY A 230 6.67 7.47 2.97
C GLY A 230 8.09 6.97 2.71
N THR A 231 8.21 5.74 2.21
CA THR A 231 9.49 5.02 2.12
C THR A 231 10.12 5.01 0.72
N LEU A 232 9.35 5.24 -0.35
CA LEU A 232 9.82 5.05 -1.72
C LEU A 232 10.12 6.36 -2.45
N LEU A 233 9.23 7.34 -2.42
CA LEU A 233 9.32 8.59 -3.17
C LEU A 233 9.54 9.78 -2.24
N ASN A 234 10.45 9.67 -1.28
CA ASN A 234 10.67 10.66 -0.23
C ASN A 234 11.87 11.59 -0.47
N ALA A 235 12.59 11.47 -1.59
CA ALA A 235 13.68 12.36 -1.99
C ALA A 235 13.13 13.75 -2.40
N ALA A 236 12.69 14.54 -1.42
CA ALA A 236 12.04 15.84 -1.63
C ALA A 236 12.60 16.93 -0.69
N PRO A 237 13.92 17.23 -0.73
CA PRO A 237 14.53 18.16 0.21
C PRO A 237 13.91 19.55 0.17
N ASP A 238 13.47 20.04 -0.99
CA ASP A 238 12.83 21.37 -1.12
C ASP A 238 11.50 21.41 -0.37
N PHE A 239 10.70 20.35 -0.46
CA PHE A 239 9.45 20.26 0.29
C PHE A 239 9.69 20.20 1.81
N TYR A 240 10.69 19.44 2.27
CA TYR A 240 11.03 19.40 3.68
C TYR A 240 11.55 20.75 4.18
N ARG A 241 12.34 21.50 3.37
CA ARG A 241 12.72 22.88 3.70
C ARG A 241 11.51 23.81 3.78
N ALA A 242 10.54 23.66 2.87
CA ALA A 242 9.29 24.39 2.97
C ALA A 242 8.52 24.07 4.26
N CYS A 243 8.50 22.80 4.70
CA CYS A 243 7.90 22.42 6.00
C CYS A 243 8.67 23.07 7.19
N VAL A 244 10.00 23.05 7.18
CA VAL A 244 10.81 23.73 8.22
C VAL A 244 10.47 25.23 8.26
N GLY A 245 10.42 25.90 7.11
CA GLY A 245 10.05 27.32 7.01
C GLY A 245 8.60 27.60 7.42
N ALA A 246 7.69 26.66 7.13
CA ALA A 246 6.28 26.79 7.53
C ALA A 246 6.07 26.83 9.04
N PHE A 247 6.87 26.06 9.78
CA PHE A 247 6.66 25.87 11.22
C PHE A 247 7.72 26.52 12.11
N ARG A 248 8.69 27.23 11.52
CA ARG A 248 9.81 27.87 12.24
C ARG A 248 9.36 28.73 13.43
N ASP A 249 8.33 29.53 13.22
CA ASP A 249 7.84 30.52 14.20
C ASP A 249 6.44 30.14 14.72
N GLU A 250 6.00 28.89 14.49
CA GLU A 250 4.70 28.43 14.94
C GLU A 250 4.81 27.77 16.33
N PRO A 251 3.79 27.92 17.20
CA PRO A 251 3.74 27.30 18.53
C PRO A 251 3.30 25.83 18.40
N VAL A 252 4.07 25.02 17.69
CA VAL A 252 3.79 23.60 17.39
C VAL A 252 5.03 22.75 17.68
N GLU A 253 4.83 21.46 17.96
CA GLU A 253 5.89 20.44 17.90
C GLU A 253 5.87 19.85 16.47
N VAL A 254 7.04 19.60 15.87
CA VAL A 254 7.14 18.98 14.55
C VAL A 254 8.06 17.77 14.58
N ILE A 255 7.55 16.63 14.10
CA ILE A 255 8.37 15.45 13.85
C ILE A 255 8.33 15.15 12.34
N MET A 256 9.52 15.10 11.72
CA MET A 256 9.66 14.81 10.30
C MET A 256 10.41 13.49 10.10
N SER A 257 9.80 12.54 9.37
CA SER A 257 10.43 11.31 8.90
C SER A 257 10.79 11.47 7.42
N VAL A 258 12.08 11.65 7.13
CA VAL A 258 12.55 12.07 5.79
C VAL A 258 13.11 10.92 4.94
N GLY A 259 13.17 9.68 5.48
CA GLY A 259 13.77 8.53 4.84
C GLY A 259 15.29 8.55 4.90
N GLN A 260 15.91 7.59 4.21
CA GLN A 260 17.38 7.43 4.18
C GLN A 260 18.07 8.28 3.11
N THR A 261 17.28 8.85 2.18
CA THR A 261 17.82 9.57 1.00
C THR A 261 18.03 11.07 1.24
N VAL A 262 17.45 11.61 2.30
CA VAL A 262 17.58 13.03 2.68
C VAL A 262 18.42 13.14 3.93
N ASP A 263 19.55 13.83 3.82
CA ASP A 263 20.37 14.18 4.98
C ASP A 263 19.67 15.29 5.79
N PRO A 264 19.32 15.05 7.07
CA PRO A 264 18.72 16.08 7.93
C PRO A 264 19.51 17.38 8.01
N SER A 265 20.85 17.32 7.95
CA SER A 265 21.73 18.50 7.98
C SER A 265 21.54 19.42 6.76
N SER A 266 21.08 18.86 5.62
CA SER A 266 20.82 19.59 4.38
C SER A 266 19.59 20.52 4.47
N LEU A 267 18.79 20.40 5.53
CA LEU A 267 17.56 21.20 5.71
C LEU A 267 17.84 22.54 6.40
N GLY A 268 19.09 22.81 6.78
CA GLY A 268 19.54 24.03 7.45
C GLY A 268 19.33 23.99 8.98
N PRO A 269 19.53 25.11 9.68
CA PRO A 269 19.38 25.19 11.13
C PRO A 269 17.91 24.96 11.53
N LEU A 270 17.72 23.98 12.42
CA LEU A 270 16.39 23.58 12.91
C LEU A 270 16.09 24.27 14.26
N PRO A 271 14.89 24.87 14.42
CA PRO A 271 14.39 25.28 15.73
C PRO A 271 14.24 24.07 16.65
N GLY A 272 14.37 24.29 17.98
CA GLY A 272 14.35 23.20 18.97
C GLY A 272 13.05 22.38 19.03
N HIS A 273 11.95 22.90 18.53
CA HIS A 273 10.66 22.22 18.45
C HIS A 273 10.46 21.41 17.15
N ILE A 274 11.43 21.43 16.23
CA ILE A 274 11.41 20.65 14.97
C ILE A 274 12.45 19.52 15.05
N SER A 275 12.01 18.28 15.06
CA SER A 275 12.83 17.07 15.02
C SER A 275 12.77 16.40 13.66
N VAL A 276 13.94 16.19 13.04
CA VAL A 276 14.07 15.50 11.74
C VAL A 276 14.84 14.20 11.94
N ARG A 277 14.27 13.08 11.48
CA ARG A 277 14.85 11.73 11.61
C ARG A 277 14.68 10.95 10.32
N PRO A 278 15.56 10.00 10.02
CA PRO A 278 15.40 9.10 8.88
C PRO A 278 14.10 8.26 8.99
N SER A 279 13.79 7.77 10.19
CA SER A 279 12.55 7.03 10.45
C SER A 279 12.08 7.23 11.89
N VAL A 280 10.79 7.05 12.10
CA VAL A 280 10.16 7.11 13.43
C VAL A 280 9.11 5.99 13.55
N PRO A 281 8.76 5.55 14.76
CA PRO A 281 7.65 4.62 14.99
C PRO A 281 6.31 5.33 14.69
N GLN A 282 5.83 5.22 13.46
CA GLN A 282 4.73 6.01 12.90
C GLN A 282 3.45 5.95 13.74
N LEU A 283 3.05 4.77 14.24
CA LEU A 283 1.84 4.63 15.06
C LEU A 283 1.95 5.37 16.39
N GLU A 284 3.14 5.40 17.01
CA GLU A 284 3.39 6.15 18.23
C GLU A 284 3.27 7.66 17.99
N VAL A 285 3.86 8.15 16.89
CA VAL A 285 3.77 9.56 16.52
C VAL A 285 2.32 9.94 16.17
N LEU A 286 1.61 9.12 15.37
CA LEU A 286 0.21 9.36 15.02
C LEU A 286 -0.72 9.34 16.23
N SER A 287 -0.42 8.54 17.26
CA SER A 287 -1.22 8.53 18.50
C SER A 287 -1.27 9.88 19.20
N ARG A 288 -0.28 10.77 18.96
CA ARG A 288 -0.15 12.12 19.53
C ARG A 288 -0.40 13.24 18.51
N ALA A 289 -0.32 12.92 17.20
CA ALA A 289 -0.36 13.93 16.14
C ALA A 289 -1.70 14.68 16.07
N GLY A 290 -1.66 16.00 15.94
CA GLY A 290 -2.81 16.85 15.63
C GLY A 290 -3.10 16.93 14.14
N VAL A 291 -2.04 16.93 13.30
CA VAL A 291 -2.14 16.92 11.83
C VAL A 291 -1.03 16.02 11.27
N PHE A 292 -1.34 15.29 10.19
CA PHE A 292 -0.36 14.50 9.45
C PHE A 292 -0.18 15.05 8.03
N VAL A 293 1.04 15.45 7.69
CA VAL A 293 1.46 15.82 6.33
C VAL A 293 2.03 14.58 5.66
N THR A 294 1.33 14.05 4.66
CA THR A 294 1.62 12.73 4.09
C THR A 294 1.52 12.71 2.56
N HIS A 295 2.24 11.79 1.92
CA HIS A 295 2.10 11.54 0.48
C HIS A 295 0.75 10.88 0.09
N GLY A 296 -0.02 10.38 1.07
CA GLY A 296 -1.30 9.73 0.80
C GLY A 296 -1.20 8.24 0.45
N GLY A 297 -0.14 7.55 0.88
CA GLY A 297 -0.07 6.09 0.76
C GLY A 297 -1.16 5.43 1.61
N MET A 298 -1.80 4.38 1.10
CA MET A 298 -3.00 3.78 1.69
C MET A 298 -2.81 3.38 3.17
N ASN A 299 -1.68 2.75 3.52
CA ASN A 299 -1.41 2.34 4.89
C ASN A 299 -1.34 3.55 5.83
N SER A 300 -0.56 4.57 5.46
CA SER A 300 -0.42 5.80 6.25
C SER A 300 -1.74 6.54 6.42
N VAL A 301 -2.59 6.53 5.39
CA VAL A 301 -3.94 7.09 5.46
C VAL A 301 -4.80 6.31 6.44
N HIS A 302 -4.80 4.99 6.37
CA HIS A 302 -5.56 4.16 7.31
C HIS A 302 -5.09 4.29 8.75
N GLU A 303 -3.78 4.38 8.96
CA GLU A 303 -3.21 4.61 10.28
C GLU A 303 -3.64 5.98 10.83
N ALA A 304 -3.57 7.03 10.02
CA ALA A 304 -4.04 8.37 10.43
C ALA A 304 -5.55 8.40 10.74
N LEU A 305 -6.38 7.79 9.89
CA LEU A 305 -7.83 7.67 10.11
C LEU A 305 -8.14 6.91 11.41
N ALA A 306 -7.39 5.83 11.69
CA ALA A 306 -7.58 5.04 12.91
C ALA A 306 -7.32 5.83 14.19
N TYR A 307 -6.51 6.87 14.12
CA TYR A 307 -6.26 7.82 15.22
C TYR A 307 -7.09 9.10 15.11
N GLY A 308 -7.95 9.26 14.13
CA GLY A 308 -8.72 10.48 13.90
C GLY A 308 -7.85 11.69 13.56
N VAL A 309 -6.68 11.48 12.93
CA VAL A 309 -5.74 12.54 12.57
C VAL A 309 -6.09 13.10 11.18
N PRO A 310 -6.43 14.39 11.06
CA PRO A 310 -6.65 15.01 9.77
C PRO A 310 -5.34 15.14 8.98
N MET A 311 -5.44 15.10 7.65
CA MET A 311 -4.27 14.98 6.78
C MET A 311 -4.11 16.13 5.79
N LEU A 312 -2.87 16.64 5.65
CA LEU A 312 -2.44 17.34 4.46
C LEU A 312 -1.80 16.34 3.48
N LEU A 313 -2.49 16.06 2.40
CA LEU A 313 -2.05 15.07 1.41
C LEU A 313 -1.25 15.74 0.30
N VAL A 314 -0.04 15.23 0.06
CA VAL A 314 0.93 15.73 -0.92
C VAL A 314 1.29 14.60 -1.88
N PRO A 315 0.35 14.17 -2.75
CA PRO A 315 0.55 13.01 -3.61
C PRO A 315 1.69 13.23 -4.61
N GLN A 316 2.47 12.17 -4.85
CA GLN A 316 3.65 12.22 -5.70
C GLN A 316 3.49 11.40 -6.99
N GLY A 317 2.55 10.46 -7.01
CA GLY A 317 2.27 9.62 -8.17
C GLY A 317 1.40 8.42 -7.84
N SER A 318 1.15 7.58 -8.83
CA SER A 318 0.42 6.32 -8.70
C SER A 318 -0.98 6.50 -8.09
N ASP A 319 -1.39 5.57 -7.22
CA ASP A 319 -2.66 5.55 -6.49
C ASP A 319 -2.84 6.68 -5.48
N GLN A 320 -1.74 7.36 -5.08
CA GLN A 320 -1.76 8.42 -4.06
C GLN A 320 -2.70 9.59 -4.44
N HIS A 321 -2.78 9.95 -5.71
CA HIS A 321 -3.71 10.99 -6.17
C HIS A 321 -5.17 10.59 -5.95
N LEU A 322 -5.48 9.31 -6.17
CA LEU A 322 -6.82 8.76 -5.96
C LEU A 322 -7.15 8.68 -4.47
N VAL A 323 -6.21 8.21 -3.67
CA VAL A 323 -6.35 8.15 -2.20
C VAL A 323 -6.55 9.56 -1.63
N ALA A 324 -5.72 10.52 -2.06
CA ALA A 324 -5.82 11.92 -1.62
C ALA A 324 -7.19 12.54 -1.98
N ALA A 325 -7.70 12.29 -3.18
CA ALA A 325 -9.02 12.74 -3.58
C ALA A 325 -10.11 12.15 -2.66
N ARG A 326 -10.05 10.84 -2.36
CA ARG A 326 -11.04 10.19 -1.49
C ARG A 326 -11.01 10.71 -0.06
N VAL A 327 -9.83 10.94 0.51
CA VAL A 327 -9.69 11.52 1.86
C VAL A 327 -10.25 12.94 1.90
N ARG A 328 -9.95 13.77 0.89
CA ARG A 328 -10.51 15.12 0.74
C ARG A 328 -12.04 15.07 0.64
N ASP A 329 -12.59 14.22 -0.22
CA ASP A 329 -14.02 14.09 -0.46
C ASP A 329 -14.78 13.60 0.79
N ARG A 330 -14.09 12.91 1.70
CA ARG A 330 -14.62 12.52 3.02
C ARG A 330 -14.47 13.62 4.09
N GLY A 331 -13.89 14.76 3.73
CA GLY A 331 -13.64 15.85 4.68
C GLY A 331 -12.53 15.57 5.70
N ALA A 332 -11.75 14.50 5.54
CA ALA A 332 -10.71 14.09 6.47
C ALA A 332 -9.33 14.72 6.17
N GLY A 333 -9.23 15.58 5.14
CA GLY A 333 -7.96 16.20 4.77
C GLY A 333 -8.07 17.21 3.64
N ARG A 334 -6.93 17.81 3.33
CA ARG A 334 -6.71 18.75 2.23
C ARG A 334 -5.61 18.25 1.31
N VAL A 335 -5.61 18.66 0.05
CA VAL A 335 -4.62 18.24 -0.94
C VAL A 335 -3.77 19.43 -1.35
N LEU A 336 -2.45 19.25 -1.37
CA LEU A 336 -1.47 20.24 -1.81
C LEU A 336 -0.60 19.63 -2.91
N GLN A 337 -0.36 20.38 -3.99
CA GLN A 337 0.53 19.96 -5.06
C GLN A 337 1.99 20.22 -4.66
N ARG A 338 2.80 19.18 -4.56
CA ARG A 338 4.18 19.25 -4.06
C ARG A 338 5.07 20.26 -4.79
N ARG A 339 4.99 20.30 -6.13
CA ARG A 339 5.89 21.14 -6.97
C ARG A 339 5.70 22.64 -6.79
N ALA A 340 4.54 23.06 -6.29
CA ALA A 340 4.21 24.46 -6.05
C ALA A 340 4.11 24.78 -4.54
N ALA A 341 4.47 23.85 -3.66
CA ALA A 341 4.28 24.01 -2.23
C ALA A 341 5.31 24.98 -1.63
N THR A 342 4.87 26.14 -1.24
CA THR A 342 5.65 27.10 -0.45
C THR A 342 5.48 26.84 1.05
N ALA A 343 6.34 27.44 1.87
CA ALA A 343 6.18 27.41 3.33
C ALA A 343 4.84 28.02 3.76
N GLU A 344 4.39 29.08 3.07
CA GLU A 344 3.11 29.72 3.35
C GLU A 344 1.93 28.81 3.03
N ASP A 345 1.96 28.09 1.90
CA ASP A 345 0.91 27.14 1.52
C ASP A 345 0.80 26.00 2.55
N VAL A 346 1.95 25.40 2.94
CA VAL A 346 1.99 24.34 3.94
C VAL A 346 1.40 24.84 5.27
N ARG A 347 1.84 26.02 5.72
CA ARG A 347 1.34 26.66 6.97
C ARG A 347 -0.15 26.90 6.91
N ALA A 348 -0.65 27.51 5.84
CA ALA A 348 -2.07 27.82 5.69
C ALA A 348 -2.94 26.57 5.69
N HIS A 349 -2.53 25.52 4.98
CA HIS A 349 -3.26 24.26 4.95
C HIS A 349 -3.26 23.53 6.28
N VAL A 350 -2.12 23.48 6.98
CA VAL A 350 -2.00 22.81 8.30
C VAL A 350 -2.79 23.57 9.35
N ARG A 351 -2.71 24.92 9.38
CA ARG A 351 -3.53 25.73 10.28
C ARG A 351 -5.03 25.48 10.07
N ALA A 352 -5.49 25.44 8.83
CA ALA A 352 -6.90 25.15 8.53
C ALA A 352 -7.34 23.76 8.99
N LEU A 353 -6.47 22.74 8.85
CA LEU A 353 -6.77 21.38 9.34
C LEU A 353 -6.84 21.29 10.85
N TRP A 354 -6.01 22.04 11.54
CA TRP A 354 -5.94 22.02 12.99
C TRP A 354 -7.02 22.89 13.64
N SER A 355 -7.29 24.09 13.10
CA SER A 355 -8.24 25.04 13.69
C SER A 355 -9.71 24.67 13.47
N ASP A 356 -10.01 23.85 12.45
CA ASP A 356 -11.37 23.40 12.15
C ASP A 356 -11.59 21.95 12.61
N PRO A 357 -12.34 21.73 13.72
CA PRO A 357 -12.54 20.41 14.29
C PRO A 357 -13.29 19.44 13.38
N ARG A 358 -13.96 19.93 12.33
CA ARG A 358 -14.67 19.09 11.37
C ARG A 358 -13.75 18.11 10.66
N TYR A 359 -12.49 18.49 10.39
CA TYR A 359 -11.53 17.60 9.77
C TYR A 359 -11.15 16.41 10.67
N ALA A 360 -10.89 16.67 11.94
CA ALA A 360 -10.61 15.60 12.91
C ALA A 360 -11.83 14.70 13.14
N ALA A 361 -13.02 15.28 13.25
CA ALA A 361 -14.27 14.52 13.39
C ALA A 361 -14.53 13.62 12.16
N ALA A 362 -14.32 14.14 10.94
CA ALA A 362 -14.48 13.36 9.70
C ALA A 362 -13.42 12.25 9.61
N SER A 363 -12.17 12.53 10.00
CA SER A 363 -11.11 11.53 10.05
C SER A 363 -11.45 10.40 11.04
N ALA A 364 -11.89 10.74 12.25
CA ALA A 364 -12.29 9.78 13.26
C ALA A 364 -13.50 8.93 12.81
N ALA A 365 -14.51 9.55 12.21
CA ALA A 365 -15.69 8.82 11.70
C ALA A 365 -15.30 7.82 10.60
N ALA A 366 -14.47 8.23 9.63
CA ALA A 366 -13.98 7.35 8.58
C ALA A 366 -13.10 6.21 9.14
N GLY A 367 -12.28 6.52 10.15
CA GLY A 367 -11.45 5.53 10.83
C GLY A 367 -12.27 4.50 11.59
N GLN A 368 -13.27 4.93 12.37
CA GLN A 368 -14.18 4.04 13.10
C GLN A 368 -14.96 3.14 12.14
N GLU A 369 -15.54 3.70 11.07
CA GLU A 369 -16.22 2.93 10.03
C GLU A 369 -15.33 1.82 9.46
N ALA A 370 -14.09 2.14 9.15
CA ALA A 370 -13.16 1.17 8.58
C ALA A 370 -12.70 0.10 9.59
N LEU A 371 -12.46 0.48 10.86
CA LEU A 371 -12.03 -0.44 11.92
C LEU A 371 -13.11 -1.48 12.30
N HIS A 372 -14.40 -1.11 12.24
CA HIS A 372 -15.51 -2.03 12.51
C HIS A 372 -15.61 -3.19 11.51
N LEU A 373 -14.94 -3.13 10.37
CA LEU A 373 -14.90 -4.22 9.39
C LEU A 373 -14.02 -5.42 9.81
N GLY A 374 -13.27 -5.31 10.91
CA GLY A 374 -12.55 -6.40 11.55
C GLY A 374 -11.10 -6.59 11.13
N GLY A 375 -10.62 -5.87 10.10
CA GLY A 375 -9.19 -5.82 9.71
C GLY A 375 -8.55 -7.18 9.49
N ALA A 376 -7.42 -7.39 10.14
CA ALA A 376 -6.61 -8.61 10.04
C ALA A 376 -7.35 -9.88 10.45
N VAL A 377 -8.16 -9.80 11.51
CA VAL A 377 -8.96 -10.92 12.00
C VAL A 377 -9.95 -11.37 10.92
N ARG A 378 -10.69 -10.43 10.35
CA ARG A 378 -11.65 -10.71 9.28
C ARG A 378 -10.97 -11.24 8.01
N ALA A 379 -9.80 -10.71 7.67
CA ALA A 379 -8.99 -11.22 6.56
C ALA A 379 -8.59 -12.68 6.77
N ALA A 380 -8.11 -13.03 7.97
CA ALA A 380 -7.74 -14.40 8.32
C ALA A 380 -8.96 -15.35 8.23
N GLU A 381 -10.14 -14.93 8.69
CA GLU A 381 -11.38 -15.71 8.55
C GLU A 381 -11.74 -16.01 7.08
N VAL A 382 -11.65 -15.01 6.21
CA VAL A 382 -11.92 -15.18 4.77
C VAL A 382 -10.92 -16.16 4.15
N ILE A 383 -9.63 -16.07 4.49
CA ILE A 383 -8.58 -16.96 3.99
C ILE A 383 -8.83 -18.40 4.47
N LEU A 384 -9.11 -18.61 5.76
CA LEU A 384 -9.38 -19.94 6.31
C LEU A 384 -10.68 -20.54 5.74
N ALA A 385 -11.74 -19.76 5.61
CA ALA A 385 -12.96 -20.23 4.98
C ALA A 385 -12.74 -20.68 3.53
N ARG A 386 -11.87 -19.98 2.79
CA ARG A 386 -11.47 -20.37 1.44
C ARG A 386 -10.61 -21.64 1.42
N SER A 387 -9.67 -21.80 2.38
CA SER A 387 -8.82 -22.99 2.48
C SER A 387 -9.64 -24.24 2.74
N LEU A 388 -10.71 -24.14 3.55
CA LEU A 388 -11.62 -25.23 3.85
C LEU A 388 -12.68 -25.49 2.77
N GLY A 389 -12.76 -24.66 1.73
CA GLY A 389 -13.77 -24.78 0.67
C GLY A 389 -15.16 -24.25 1.07
N ALA A 390 -15.31 -23.62 2.23
CA ALA A 390 -16.56 -23.04 2.71
C ALA A 390 -16.97 -21.77 1.92
N LEU A 391 -16.01 -21.09 1.27
CA LEU A 391 -16.26 -20.02 0.30
C LEU A 391 -16.08 -20.58 -1.11
N ALA A 392 -17.20 -20.88 -1.80
CA ALA A 392 -17.18 -21.25 -3.20
C ALA A 392 -16.67 -20.07 -4.06
N ALA A 393 -16.04 -20.40 -5.20
CA ALA A 393 -15.90 -19.43 -6.27
C ALA A 393 -17.32 -19.25 -6.89
N PRO A 394 -17.72 -18.01 -7.22
CA PRO A 394 -18.99 -17.77 -7.90
C PRO A 394 -19.03 -18.36 -9.31
#